data_41910233965910b4dd27eec6397e1882
#
_entry.id   41910233965910b4dd27eec6397e1882
#
_cell.length_a   1.000
_cell.length_b   1.000
_cell.length_c   1.000
_cell.angle_alpha   90.00
_cell.angle_beta   90.00
_cell.angle_gamma   90.00
#
_symmetry.space_group_name_H-M   'P 1'
#
loop_
_entity.id
_entity.type
_entity.pdbx_description
1 polymer ?
#
loop_
_entity_poly.entity_id
_entity_poly.type
_entity_poly.pdbx_seq_one_letter_code
_entity_poly.pdbx_strand_id
1 'polypeptide(L)'
;MSDLPSFPYNDDFFEIPEEIQSENTELAEISKKGYQLLKENRFDDAIECFVQILEKDKENNYALVGMGDAARKQERFKEAADYYRRCLVFHPGNSYALFGLADCYKALNQFQKAIEIWEQYLLHDNTNITVLTRVADAYRKVHDFRKSKSIYLRVLELNPDNHYALIGLGHLHYDFKEYKEALTYWQRMVELEGDKVDIRVLTAIGNCYRKLKHFDKGIPYFEKALEKEPQNFYALFGIADCYRGVGKQNMSLVYWNKILEQDPKNKVILTRAGDAYRNMGNLEKASEYYQNALNIEFDIYAVLGLAVIARQQGKYDEAVASLRSLLQNDPKNYRIYIELAQTYLMNNQRQQAIEVLTEFQQMGIKNPVIQEALSKLSGKA
;
A
#
# COMPACT_ATOMS: atom_id res chain seq x y z
N MET A 1 1.78 6.62 -1.62
CA MET A 1 2.30 5.29 -1.25
C MET A 1 1.35 4.69 -0.23
N SER A 2 0.89 3.47 -0.42
CA SER A 2 0.12 2.77 0.60
C SER A 2 1.05 2.55 1.80
N ASP A 3 0.63 2.92 3.00
CA ASP A 3 1.41 2.74 4.24
C ASP A 3 1.52 1.25 4.64
N LEU A 4 1.00 0.33 3.83
CA LEU A 4 0.96 -1.09 4.10
C LEU A 4 1.70 -1.87 3.02
N PRO A 5 2.52 -2.87 3.42
CA PRO A 5 3.12 -3.81 2.50
C PRO A 5 2.05 -4.67 1.81
N SER A 6 2.28 -5.05 0.56
CA SER A 6 1.43 -6.01 -0.14
C SER A 6 1.70 -7.42 0.37
N PHE A 7 0.65 -8.22 0.54
CA PHE A 7 0.79 -9.65 0.78
C PHE A 7 0.80 -10.39 -0.56
N PRO A 8 1.81 -11.22 -0.84
CA PRO A 8 1.74 -12.12 -1.98
C PRO A 8 0.64 -13.15 -1.71
N TYR A 9 -0.33 -13.23 -2.60
CA TYR A 9 -1.15 -14.43 -2.68
C TYR A 9 -0.24 -15.57 -3.16
N ASN A 10 -0.39 -16.76 -2.57
CA ASN A 10 0.29 -17.92 -3.09
C ASN A 10 -0.20 -18.16 -4.52
N ASP A 11 0.61 -17.85 -5.53
CA ASP A 11 0.27 -17.98 -6.94
C ASP A 11 0.37 -19.43 -7.44
N ASP A 12 0.67 -20.37 -6.51
CA ASP A 12 0.93 -21.78 -6.82
C ASP A 12 -0.35 -22.64 -6.94
N PHE A 13 -1.44 -22.05 -7.44
CA PHE A 13 -2.57 -22.88 -7.90
C PHE A 13 -2.22 -23.47 -9.27
N PHE A 14 -1.24 -24.40 -9.24
CA PHE A 14 -0.87 -25.21 -10.38
C PHE A 14 -1.33 -26.63 -10.11
N GLU A 15 -2.63 -26.88 -10.29
CA GLU A 15 -3.14 -28.23 -10.33
C GLU A 15 -2.95 -28.79 -11.73
N ILE A 16 -2.15 -29.86 -11.83
CA ILE A 16 -2.25 -30.72 -13.01
C ILE A 16 -3.63 -31.34 -12.96
N PRO A 17 -4.36 -31.35 -14.10
CA PRO A 17 -5.61 -32.10 -14.17
C PRO A 17 -5.37 -33.52 -13.71
N GLU A 18 -6.01 -33.94 -12.59
CA GLU A 18 -5.79 -35.26 -11.97
C GLU A 18 -6.07 -36.41 -12.95
N GLU A 19 -6.96 -36.17 -13.92
CA GLU A 19 -7.28 -37.10 -14.99
C GLU A 19 -7.21 -36.40 -16.34
N ILE A 20 -6.12 -36.65 -17.09
CA ILE A 20 -6.06 -36.31 -18.52
C ILE A 20 -6.84 -37.40 -19.25
N GLN A 21 -8.13 -37.15 -19.42
CA GLN A 21 -9.02 -38.01 -20.22
C GLN A 21 -8.89 -37.63 -21.71
N SER A 22 -8.25 -38.48 -22.48
CA SER A 22 -8.21 -38.39 -23.94
C SER A 22 -8.52 -39.77 -24.50
N GLU A 23 -9.40 -39.81 -25.51
CA GLU A 23 -9.65 -41.05 -26.30
C GLU A 23 -8.38 -41.47 -27.02
N ASN A 24 -7.45 -40.55 -27.27
CA ASN A 24 -6.15 -40.80 -27.87
C ASN A 24 -5.05 -40.85 -26.81
N THR A 25 -4.58 -42.07 -26.47
CA THR A 25 -3.53 -42.33 -25.47
C THR A 25 -2.24 -41.61 -25.80
N GLU A 26 -1.86 -41.47 -27.09
CA GLU A 26 -0.64 -40.74 -27.49
C GLU A 26 -0.71 -39.25 -27.08
N LEU A 27 -1.83 -38.56 -27.34
CA LEU A 27 -1.98 -37.14 -26.95
C LEU A 27 -2.02 -36.96 -25.44
N ALA A 28 -2.59 -37.93 -24.71
CA ALA A 28 -2.60 -37.90 -23.25
C ALA A 28 -1.17 -38.03 -22.65
N GLU A 29 -0.31 -38.89 -23.23
CA GLU A 29 1.08 -39.03 -22.81
C GLU A 29 1.90 -37.76 -23.10
N ILE A 30 1.74 -37.16 -24.29
CA ILE A 30 2.41 -35.89 -24.63
C ILE A 30 1.93 -34.78 -23.69
N SER A 31 0.64 -34.72 -23.37
CA SER A 31 0.09 -33.76 -22.43
C SER A 31 0.71 -33.90 -21.03
N LYS A 32 0.75 -35.12 -20.48
CA LYS A 32 1.40 -35.40 -19.18
C LYS A 32 2.86 -34.95 -19.17
N LYS A 33 3.59 -35.24 -20.24
CA LYS A 33 4.99 -34.79 -20.40
C LYS A 33 5.09 -33.26 -20.41
N GLY A 34 4.21 -32.58 -21.16
CA GLY A 34 4.16 -31.11 -21.19
C GLY A 34 3.95 -30.49 -19.82
N TYR A 35 2.97 -30.97 -19.04
CA TYR A 35 2.73 -30.51 -17.70
C TYR A 35 3.86 -30.85 -16.71
N GLN A 36 4.54 -31.98 -16.87
CA GLN A 36 5.73 -32.31 -16.09
C GLN A 36 6.87 -31.30 -16.37
N LEU A 37 7.09 -30.93 -17.62
CA LEU A 37 8.07 -29.95 -18.03
C LEU A 37 7.73 -28.54 -17.49
N LEU A 38 6.45 -28.17 -17.42
CA LEU A 38 6.02 -26.93 -16.74
C LEU A 38 6.37 -26.90 -15.25
N LYS A 39 6.22 -28.05 -14.55
CA LYS A 39 6.64 -28.17 -13.14
C LYS A 39 8.16 -28.00 -12.99
N GLU A 40 8.92 -28.47 -13.95
CA GLU A 40 10.39 -28.36 -13.99
C GLU A 40 10.87 -26.98 -14.45
N ASN A 41 9.94 -26.03 -14.74
CA ASN A 41 10.19 -24.71 -15.31
C ASN A 41 10.87 -24.74 -16.70
N ARG A 42 10.72 -25.84 -17.43
CA ARG A 42 11.19 -26.03 -18.81
C ARG A 42 10.11 -25.61 -19.79
N PHE A 43 9.88 -24.30 -19.86
CA PHE A 43 8.71 -23.76 -20.55
C PHE A 43 8.74 -23.99 -22.05
N ASP A 44 9.89 -23.86 -22.71
CA ASP A 44 10.02 -24.01 -24.16
C ASP A 44 9.77 -25.46 -24.58
N ASP A 45 10.32 -26.43 -23.85
CA ASP A 45 10.09 -27.86 -24.10
C ASP A 45 8.62 -28.24 -23.85
N ALA A 46 7.98 -27.63 -22.85
CA ALA A 46 6.55 -27.84 -22.59
C ALA A 46 5.68 -27.28 -23.72
N ILE A 47 6.02 -26.10 -24.23
CA ILE A 47 5.35 -25.48 -25.38
C ILE A 47 5.43 -26.39 -26.60
N GLU A 48 6.60 -26.98 -26.90
CA GLU A 48 6.76 -27.92 -28.01
C GLU A 48 5.79 -29.11 -27.89
N CYS A 49 5.64 -29.67 -26.68
CA CYS A 49 4.67 -30.75 -26.44
C CYS A 49 3.22 -30.30 -26.74
N PHE A 50 2.82 -29.12 -26.25
CA PHE A 50 1.48 -28.62 -26.48
C PHE A 50 1.22 -28.23 -27.94
N VAL A 51 2.21 -27.70 -28.64
CA VAL A 51 2.12 -27.42 -30.09
C VAL A 51 1.87 -28.71 -30.86
N GLN A 52 2.59 -29.80 -30.59
CA GLN A 52 2.37 -31.10 -31.23
C GLN A 52 0.94 -31.60 -31.05
N ILE A 53 0.34 -31.36 -29.87
CA ILE A 53 -1.07 -31.71 -29.62
C ILE A 53 -1.98 -30.84 -30.47
N LEU A 54 -1.75 -29.50 -30.47
CA LEU A 54 -2.61 -28.54 -31.18
C LEU A 54 -2.49 -28.66 -32.73
N GLU A 55 -1.45 -29.25 -33.27
CA GLU A 55 -1.36 -29.60 -34.68
C GLU A 55 -2.33 -30.72 -35.05
N LYS A 56 -2.55 -31.69 -34.15
CA LYS A 56 -3.48 -32.83 -34.35
C LYS A 56 -4.91 -32.50 -33.93
N ASP A 57 -5.05 -31.75 -32.80
CA ASP A 57 -6.33 -31.36 -32.20
C ASP A 57 -6.30 -29.90 -31.74
N LYS A 58 -6.78 -28.96 -32.55
CA LYS A 58 -6.76 -27.52 -32.33
C LYS A 58 -7.65 -27.06 -31.17
N GLU A 59 -8.57 -27.89 -30.72
CA GLU A 59 -9.55 -27.61 -29.69
C GLU A 59 -9.20 -28.26 -28.35
N ASN A 60 -8.06 -28.97 -28.31
CA ASN A 60 -7.62 -29.70 -27.13
C ASN A 60 -7.46 -28.78 -25.90
N ASN A 61 -8.32 -28.98 -24.90
CA ASN A 61 -8.39 -28.15 -23.71
C ASN A 61 -7.09 -28.21 -22.88
N TYR A 62 -6.48 -29.42 -22.74
CA TYR A 62 -5.23 -29.57 -21.98
C TYR A 62 -4.08 -28.82 -22.63
N ALA A 63 -3.97 -28.89 -23.95
CA ALA A 63 -2.91 -28.20 -24.67
C ALA A 63 -3.12 -26.67 -24.67
N LEU A 64 -4.39 -26.19 -24.85
CA LEU A 64 -4.69 -24.75 -24.80
C LEU A 64 -4.44 -24.18 -23.41
N VAL A 65 -4.84 -24.86 -22.33
CA VAL A 65 -4.55 -24.45 -20.95
C VAL A 65 -3.04 -24.50 -20.69
N GLY A 66 -2.36 -25.57 -21.09
CA GLY A 66 -0.91 -25.71 -20.92
C GLY A 66 -0.11 -24.59 -21.61
N MET A 67 -0.50 -24.19 -22.85
CA MET A 67 0.07 -23.04 -23.54
C MET A 67 -0.16 -21.73 -22.76
N GLY A 68 -1.36 -21.55 -22.22
CA GLY A 68 -1.72 -20.42 -21.36
C GLY A 68 -0.85 -20.39 -20.08
N ASP A 69 -0.69 -21.54 -19.41
CA ASP A 69 0.13 -21.67 -18.21
C ASP A 69 1.60 -21.38 -18.47
N ALA A 70 2.16 -21.91 -19.57
CA ALA A 70 3.52 -21.64 -19.99
C ALA A 70 3.75 -20.13 -20.21
N ALA A 71 2.87 -19.48 -20.95
CA ALA A 71 2.95 -18.05 -21.20
C ALA A 71 2.77 -17.22 -19.90
N ARG A 72 1.85 -17.63 -19.00
CA ARG A 72 1.61 -16.97 -17.71
C ARG A 72 2.83 -17.06 -16.78
N LYS A 73 3.46 -18.22 -16.70
CA LYS A 73 4.71 -18.41 -15.91
C LYS A 73 5.88 -17.59 -16.46
N GLN A 74 5.89 -17.30 -17.76
CA GLN A 74 6.86 -16.39 -18.39
C GLN A 74 6.37 -14.91 -18.37
N GLU A 75 5.35 -14.58 -17.57
CA GLU A 75 4.76 -13.23 -17.43
C GLU A 75 4.21 -12.63 -18.75
N ARG A 76 4.00 -13.48 -19.78
CA ARG A 76 3.40 -13.08 -21.05
C ARG A 76 1.86 -13.08 -20.96
N PHE A 77 1.32 -12.28 -20.02
CA PHE A 77 -0.10 -12.34 -19.61
C PHE A 77 -1.10 -12.10 -20.73
N LYS A 78 -0.79 -11.27 -21.72
CA LYS A 78 -1.70 -11.04 -22.86
C LYS A 78 -1.83 -12.29 -23.72
N GLU A 79 -0.70 -12.90 -24.04
CA GLU A 79 -0.65 -14.13 -24.81
C GLU A 79 -1.31 -15.30 -24.06
N ALA A 80 -1.03 -15.42 -22.76
CA ALA A 80 -1.70 -16.41 -21.91
C ALA A 80 -3.22 -16.25 -21.94
N ALA A 81 -3.73 -15.01 -21.82
CA ALA A 81 -5.16 -14.73 -21.90
C ALA A 81 -5.78 -15.13 -23.24
N ASP A 82 -5.03 -15.03 -24.35
CA ASP A 82 -5.52 -15.46 -25.67
C ASP A 82 -5.69 -16.98 -25.74
N TYR A 83 -4.76 -17.78 -25.20
CA TYR A 83 -4.89 -19.22 -25.14
C TYR A 83 -6.04 -19.67 -24.25
N TYR A 84 -6.20 -19.08 -23.05
CA TYR A 84 -7.33 -19.40 -22.18
C TYR A 84 -8.68 -19.03 -22.81
N ARG A 85 -8.78 -17.88 -23.49
CA ARG A 85 -9.99 -17.50 -24.24
C ARG A 85 -10.31 -18.49 -25.35
N ARG A 86 -9.30 -18.94 -26.10
CA ARG A 86 -9.48 -19.98 -27.11
C ARG A 86 -10.01 -21.28 -26.50
N CYS A 87 -9.46 -21.70 -25.35
CA CYS A 87 -9.99 -22.86 -24.63
C CYS A 87 -11.45 -22.67 -24.26
N LEU A 88 -11.83 -21.50 -23.73
CA LEU A 88 -13.21 -21.21 -23.31
C LEU A 88 -14.22 -21.08 -24.47
N VAL A 89 -13.78 -20.83 -25.69
CA VAL A 89 -14.64 -20.87 -26.88
C VAL A 89 -15.16 -22.30 -27.11
N PHE A 90 -14.29 -23.30 -26.94
CA PHE A 90 -14.66 -24.72 -27.17
C PHE A 90 -15.15 -25.39 -25.89
N HIS A 91 -14.64 -24.96 -24.74
CA HIS A 91 -14.88 -25.52 -23.40
C HIS A 91 -15.28 -24.44 -22.41
N PRO A 92 -16.49 -23.84 -22.49
CA PRO A 92 -16.87 -22.65 -21.68
C PRO A 92 -16.83 -22.86 -20.17
N GLY A 93 -16.97 -24.11 -19.70
CA GLY A 93 -16.93 -24.47 -18.29
C GLY A 93 -15.55 -24.92 -17.79
N ASN A 94 -14.48 -24.78 -18.58
CA ASN A 94 -13.16 -25.23 -18.14
C ASN A 94 -12.64 -24.35 -17.01
N SER A 95 -12.62 -24.90 -15.79
CA SER A 95 -12.25 -24.20 -14.56
C SER A 95 -10.80 -23.71 -14.57
N TYR A 96 -9.87 -24.47 -15.15
CA TYR A 96 -8.46 -24.08 -15.27
C TYR A 96 -8.28 -22.88 -16.19
N ALA A 97 -8.99 -22.87 -17.34
CA ALA A 97 -8.94 -21.75 -18.26
C ALA A 97 -9.62 -20.49 -17.66
N LEU A 98 -10.76 -20.63 -16.97
CA LEU A 98 -11.40 -19.52 -16.27
C LEU A 98 -10.47 -18.94 -15.20
N PHE A 99 -9.86 -19.78 -14.38
CA PHE A 99 -8.93 -19.36 -13.33
C PHE A 99 -7.71 -18.63 -13.93
N GLY A 100 -7.05 -19.25 -14.93
CA GLY A 100 -5.87 -18.68 -15.56
C GLY A 100 -6.14 -17.35 -16.29
N LEU A 101 -7.28 -17.25 -16.97
CA LEU A 101 -7.70 -16.02 -17.67
C LEU A 101 -7.95 -14.88 -16.68
N ALA A 102 -8.63 -15.14 -15.58
CA ALA A 102 -8.90 -14.15 -14.56
C ALA A 102 -7.61 -13.67 -13.87
N ASP A 103 -6.67 -14.59 -13.60
CA ASP A 103 -5.35 -14.24 -13.07
C ASP A 103 -4.54 -13.39 -14.05
N CYS A 104 -4.61 -13.66 -15.34
CA CYS A 104 -3.99 -12.82 -16.36
C CYS A 104 -4.58 -11.39 -16.35
N TYR A 105 -5.91 -11.25 -16.26
CA TYR A 105 -6.54 -9.95 -16.16
C TYR A 105 -6.16 -9.21 -14.86
N LYS A 106 -6.05 -9.92 -13.73
CA LYS A 106 -5.55 -9.38 -12.46
C LYS A 106 -4.12 -8.84 -12.62
N ALA A 107 -3.21 -9.63 -13.20
CA ALA A 107 -1.81 -9.22 -13.44
C ALA A 107 -1.72 -7.98 -14.35
N LEU A 108 -2.62 -7.86 -15.32
CA LEU A 108 -2.76 -6.70 -16.20
C LEU A 108 -3.50 -5.51 -15.54
N ASN A 109 -3.81 -5.56 -14.25
CA ASN A 109 -4.62 -4.57 -13.50
C ASN A 109 -6.02 -4.34 -14.09
N GLN A 110 -6.57 -5.29 -14.85
CA GLN A 110 -7.93 -5.26 -15.40
C GLN A 110 -8.90 -5.94 -14.42
N PHE A 111 -8.98 -5.44 -13.20
CA PHE A 111 -9.71 -6.07 -12.09
C PHE A 111 -11.19 -6.35 -12.40
N GLN A 112 -11.86 -5.46 -13.13
CA GLN A 112 -13.26 -5.67 -13.49
C GLN A 112 -13.45 -6.92 -14.36
N LYS A 113 -12.59 -7.13 -15.36
CA LYS A 113 -12.63 -8.32 -16.21
C LYS A 113 -12.25 -9.59 -15.43
N ALA A 114 -11.28 -9.48 -14.51
CA ALA A 114 -10.91 -10.59 -13.65
C ALA A 114 -12.11 -11.04 -12.79
N ILE A 115 -12.86 -10.09 -12.21
CA ILE A 115 -14.08 -10.36 -11.44
C ILE A 115 -15.10 -11.12 -12.28
N GLU A 116 -15.40 -10.64 -13.50
CA GLU A 116 -16.39 -11.26 -14.39
C GLU A 116 -16.05 -12.73 -14.69
N ILE A 117 -14.78 -13.03 -14.91
CA ILE A 117 -14.32 -14.39 -15.20
C ILE A 117 -14.32 -15.28 -13.94
N TRP A 118 -13.86 -14.75 -12.78
CA TRP A 118 -13.95 -15.53 -11.54
C TRP A 118 -15.38 -15.74 -11.08
N GLU A 119 -16.32 -14.81 -11.33
CA GLU A 119 -17.74 -15.02 -11.06
C GLU A 119 -18.30 -16.15 -11.96
N GLN A 120 -17.86 -16.27 -13.21
CA GLN A 120 -18.20 -17.43 -14.05
C GLN A 120 -17.66 -18.74 -13.47
N TYR A 121 -16.41 -18.74 -12.97
CA TYR A 121 -15.86 -19.91 -12.25
C TYR A 121 -16.75 -20.30 -11.07
N LEU A 122 -17.18 -19.34 -10.26
CA LEU A 122 -17.99 -19.57 -9.06
C LEU A 122 -19.42 -20.08 -9.37
N LEU A 123 -19.88 -20.04 -10.61
CA LEU A 123 -21.11 -20.73 -11.01
C LEU A 123 -20.95 -22.26 -11.01
N HIS A 124 -19.73 -22.75 -11.19
CA HIS A 124 -19.41 -24.17 -11.19
C HIS A 124 -18.97 -24.67 -9.80
N ASP A 125 -18.14 -23.88 -9.10
CA ASP A 125 -17.69 -24.17 -7.75
C ASP A 125 -17.74 -22.90 -6.89
N ASN A 126 -18.85 -22.75 -6.19
CA ASN A 126 -19.10 -21.56 -5.36
C ASN A 126 -18.48 -21.63 -3.96
N THR A 127 -17.75 -22.69 -3.65
CA THR A 127 -17.10 -22.92 -2.35
C THR A 127 -15.57 -22.84 -2.42
N ASN A 128 -15.02 -22.63 -3.61
CA ASN A 128 -13.59 -22.55 -3.80
C ASN A 128 -13.01 -21.30 -3.09
N ILE A 129 -12.37 -21.55 -1.94
CA ILE A 129 -11.83 -20.51 -1.05
C ILE A 129 -10.79 -19.64 -1.78
N THR A 130 -9.96 -20.24 -2.63
CA THR A 130 -8.92 -19.52 -3.38
C THR A 130 -9.56 -18.53 -4.35
N VAL A 131 -10.57 -18.94 -5.10
CA VAL A 131 -11.27 -18.05 -6.04
C VAL A 131 -12.05 -16.98 -5.28
N LEU A 132 -12.78 -17.36 -4.22
CA LEU A 132 -13.51 -16.40 -3.39
C LEU A 132 -12.59 -15.30 -2.83
N THR A 133 -11.41 -15.65 -2.30
CA THR A 133 -10.46 -14.66 -1.79
C THR A 133 -9.92 -13.75 -2.88
N ARG A 134 -9.65 -14.26 -4.10
CA ARG A 134 -9.21 -13.47 -5.24
C ARG A 134 -10.29 -12.49 -5.72
N VAL A 135 -11.54 -12.95 -5.80
CA VAL A 135 -12.68 -12.09 -6.15
C VAL A 135 -12.88 -10.98 -5.12
N ALA A 136 -12.82 -11.33 -3.83
CA ALA A 136 -12.95 -10.36 -2.75
C ALA A 136 -11.85 -9.28 -2.81
N ASP A 137 -10.59 -9.69 -3.07
CA ASP A 137 -9.48 -8.74 -3.24
C ASP A 137 -9.66 -7.86 -4.50
N ALA A 138 -10.11 -8.43 -5.60
CA ALA A 138 -10.39 -7.66 -6.82
C ALA A 138 -11.51 -6.64 -6.59
N TYR A 139 -12.59 -6.99 -5.87
CA TYR A 139 -13.61 -6.03 -5.47
C TYR A 139 -13.05 -4.92 -4.56
N ARG A 140 -12.11 -5.24 -3.64
CA ARG A 140 -11.39 -4.24 -2.85
C ARG A 140 -10.61 -3.27 -3.75
N LYS A 141 -9.92 -3.78 -4.76
CA LYS A 141 -9.14 -2.95 -5.71
C LYS A 141 -10.00 -2.01 -6.56
N VAL A 142 -11.23 -2.41 -6.88
CA VAL A 142 -12.20 -1.52 -7.56
C VAL A 142 -13.07 -0.72 -6.59
N HIS A 143 -12.69 -0.72 -5.30
CA HIS A 143 -13.37 0.02 -4.23
C HIS A 143 -14.84 -0.35 -3.97
N ASP A 144 -15.25 -1.58 -4.31
CA ASP A 144 -16.56 -2.12 -3.91
C ASP A 144 -16.46 -2.78 -2.52
N PHE A 145 -16.56 -1.94 -1.48
CA PHE A 145 -16.48 -2.39 -0.09
C PHE A 145 -17.50 -3.48 0.25
N ARG A 146 -18.75 -3.31 -0.20
CA ARG A 146 -19.85 -4.21 0.20
C ARG A 146 -19.63 -5.61 -0.34
N LYS A 147 -19.35 -5.74 -1.63
CA LYS A 147 -19.11 -7.04 -2.25
C LYS A 147 -17.84 -7.68 -1.72
N SER A 148 -16.75 -6.94 -1.63
CA SER A 148 -15.49 -7.44 -1.05
C SER A 148 -15.71 -8.00 0.35
N LYS A 149 -16.35 -7.23 1.24
CA LYS A 149 -16.63 -7.65 2.62
C LYS A 149 -17.50 -8.92 2.68
N SER A 150 -18.59 -8.96 1.91
CA SER A 150 -19.52 -10.10 1.94
C SER A 150 -18.84 -11.39 1.50
N ILE A 151 -17.95 -11.33 0.49
CA ILE A 151 -17.26 -12.51 -0.02
C ILE A 151 -16.17 -12.97 0.97
N TYR A 152 -15.38 -12.06 1.56
CA TYR A 152 -14.43 -12.45 2.61
C TYR A 152 -15.13 -13.07 3.83
N LEU A 153 -16.27 -12.51 4.25
CA LEU A 153 -17.05 -13.11 5.35
C LEU A 153 -17.54 -14.51 5.00
N ARG A 154 -18.00 -14.74 3.75
CA ARG A 154 -18.34 -16.08 3.28
C ARG A 154 -17.15 -17.05 3.33
N VAL A 155 -15.93 -16.58 3.01
CA VAL A 155 -14.73 -17.40 3.20
C VAL A 155 -14.54 -17.78 4.67
N LEU A 156 -14.76 -16.84 5.61
CA LEU A 156 -14.66 -17.14 7.05
C LEU A 156 -15.79 -18.05 7.57
N GLU A 157 -16.95 -18.07 6.92
CA GLU A 157 -18.01 -19.06 7.20
C GLU A 157 -17.57 -20.48 6.80
N LEU A 158 -16.86 -20.62 5.67
CA LEU A 158 -16.32 -21.89 5.19
C LEU A 158 -15.07 -22.33 5.97
N ASN A 159 -14.20 -21.38 6.31
CA ASN A 159 -12.97 -21.60 7.06
C ASN A 159 -12.72 -20.40 8.00
N PRO A 160 -13.12 -20.49 9.28
CA PRO A 160 -13.06 -19.37 10.24
C PRO A 160 -11.67 -18.81 10.51
N ASP A 161 -10.63 -19.59 10.31
CA ASP A 161 -9.24 -19.20 10.53
C ASP A 161 -8.47 -18.99 9.21
N ASN A 162 -9.20 -18.73 8.11
CA ASN A 162 -8.55 -18.49 6.82
C ASN A 162 -7.72 -17.20 6.84
N HIS A 163 -6.40 -17.35 6.76
CA HIS A 163 -5.44 -16.25 6.86
C HIS A 163 -5.63 -15.20 5.76
N TYR A 164 -5.91 -15.63 4.52
CA TYR A 164 -6.11 -14.70 3.39
C TYR A 164 -7.36 -13.84 3.57
N ALA A 165 -8.45 -14.42 4.10
CA ALA A 165 -9.67 -13.67 4.37
C ALA A 165 -9.50 -12.69 5.54
N LEU A 166 -8.83 -13.10 6.62
CA LEU A 166 -8.53 -12.22 7.76
C LEU A 166 -7.64 -11.05 7.34
N ILE A 167 -6.57 -11.32 6.59
CA ILE A 167 -5.69 -10.29 6.03
C ILE A 167 -6.46 -9.37 5.08
N GLY A 168 -7.25 -9.96 4.18
CA GLY A 168 -8.05 -9.21 3.20
C GLY A 168 -9.07 -8.28 3.85
N LEU A 169 -9.79 -8.74 4.87
CA LEU A 169 -10.71 -7.90 5.65
C LEU A 169 -9.97 -6.79 6.40
N GLY A 170 -8.82 -7.10 7.00
CA GLY A 170 -7.98 -6.09 7.62
C GLY A 170 -7.59 -4.98 6.64
N HIS A 171 -7.10 -5.34 5.45
CA HIS A 171 -6.77 -4.36 4.40
C HIS A 171 -8.01 -3.61 3.90
N LEU A 172 -9.13 -4.29 3.68
CA LEU A 172 -10.37 -3.67 3.24
C LEU A 172 -10.80 -2.55 4.20
N HIS A 173 -10.89 -2.87 5.49
CA HIS A 173 -11.28 -1.89 6.51
C HIS A 173 -10.24 -0.76 6.65
N TYR A 174 -8.94 -1.06 6.51
CA TYR A 174 -7.88 -0.05 6.53
C TYR A 174 -7.98 0.94 5.36
N ASP A 175 -8.21 0.45 4.12
CA ASP A 175 -8.35 1.27 2.91
C ASP A 175 -9.54 2.23 3.04
N PHE A 176 -10.61 1.80 3.71
CA PHE A 176 -11.79 2.62 4.01
C PHE A 176 -11.69 3.40 5.33
N LYS A 177 -10.50 3.44 5.96
CA LYS A 177 -10.19 4.19 7.20
C LYS A 177 -10.95 3.70 8.44
N GLU A 178 -11.49 2.51 8.40
CA GLU A 178 -12.14 1.83 9.52
C GLU A 178 -11.07 1.07 10.33
N TYR A 179 -10.15 1.83 10.95
CA TYR A 179 -8.93 1.28 11.55
C TYR A 179 -9.19 0.39 12.76
N LYS A 180 -10.30 0.59 13.49
CA LYS A 180 -10.68 -0.26 14.63
C LYS A 180 -11.11 -1.63 14.16
N GLU A 181 -11.91 -1.68 13.12
CA GLU A 181 -12.38 -2.90 12.49
C GLU A 181 -11.20 -3.67 11.84
N ALA A 182 -10.29 -2.96 11.18
CA ALA A 182 -9.07 -3.56 10.65
C ALA A 182 -8.24 -4.26 11.75
N LEU A 183 -8.11 -3.62 12.93
CA LEU A 183 -7.40 -4.18 14.08
C LEU A 183 -8.01 -5.52 14.52
N THR A 184 -9.34 -5.66 14.53
CA THR A 184 -10.01 -6.90 14.96
C THR A 184 -9.53 -8.10 14.15
N TYR A 185 -9.45 -7.97 12.83
CA TYR A 185 -9.04 -9.06 11.95
C TYR A 185 -7.54 -9.37 12.07
N TRP A 186 -6.69 -8.34 12.12
CA TRP A 186 -5.25 -8.56 12.25
C TRP A 186 -4.84 -9.03 13.64
N GLN A 187 -5.54 -8.62 14.71
CA GLN A 187 -5.31 -9.16 16.06
C GLN A 187 -5.68 -10.65 16.12
N ARG A 188 -6.76 -11.06 15.41
CA ARG A 188 -7.07 -12.48 15.27
C ARG A 188 -5.92 -13.28 14.63
N MET A 189 -5.24 -12.70 13.62
CA MET A 189 -4.04 -13.32 13.04
C MET A 189 -2.92 -13.50 14.09
N VAL A 190 -2.68 -12.48 14.93
CA VAL A 190 -1.68 -12.58 16.01
C VAL A 190 -2.05 -13.66 17.02
N GLU A 191 -3.34 -13.81 17.35
CA GLU A 191 -3.82 -14.88 18.24
C GLU A 191 -3.60 -16.28 17.64
N LEU A 192 -3.81 -16.43 16.34
CA LEU A 192 -3.66 -17.70 15.63
C LEU A 192 -2.19 -18.11 15.44
N GLU A 193 -1.34 -17.18 15.08
CA GLU A 193 0.05 -17.46 14.68
C GLU A 193 1.08 -17.24 15.80
N GLY A 194 0.73 -16.48 16.84
CA GLY A 194 1.63 -16.15 17.94
C GLY A 194 2.92 -15.48 17.44
N ASP A 195 4.07 -16.06 17.82
CA ASP A 195 5.38 -15.52 17.42
C ASP A 195 5.72 -15.75 15.94
N LYS A 196 4.96 -16.61 15.23
CA LYS A 196 5.16 -16.84 13.79
C LYS A 196 4.48 -15.80 12.91
N VAL A 197 3.70 -14.91 13.51
CA VAL A 197 2.95 -13.88 12.77
C VAL A 197 3.86 -13.11 11.80
N ASP A 198 3.33 -12.89 10.58
CA ASP A 198 4.04 -12.18 9.54
C ASP A 198 4.31 -10.71 9.95
N ILE A 199 5.52 -10.24 9.65
CA ILE A 199 5.94 -8.86 9.93
C ILE A 199 4.99 -7.80 9.33
N ARG A 200 4.38 -8.13 8.19
CA ARG A 200 3.41 -7.25 7.53
C ARG A 200 2.14 -7.07 8.35
N VAL A 201 1.68 -8.09 9.06
CA VAL A 201 0.55 -8.00 10.00
C VAL A 201 0.93 -7.14 11.19
N LEU A 202 2.12 -7.32 11.76
CA LEU A 202 2.60 -6.50 12.87
C LEU A 202 2.68 -5.03 12.48
N THR A 203 3.29 -4.72 11.34
CA THR A 203 3.39 -3.34 10.84
C THR A 203 2.02 -2.73 10.51
N ALA A 204 1.08 -3.55 10.00
CA ALA A 204 -0.29 -3.11 9.74
C ALA A 204 -1.04 -2.73 11.02
N ILE A 205 -0.93 -3.54 12.08
CA ILE A 205 -1.50 -3.24 13.41
C ILE A 205 -0.88 -1.95 13.96
N GLY A 206 0.45 -1.84 13.95
CA GLY A 206 1.16 -0.63 14.38
C GLY A 206 0.67 0.61 13.64
N ASN A 207 0.49 0.50 12.32
CA ASN A 207 -0.03 1.59 11.49
C ASN A 207 -1.49 1.95 11.83
N CYS A 208 -2.36 0.99 12.15
CA CYS A 208 -3.71 1.28 12.62
C CYS A 208 -3.69 2.12 13.90
N TYR A 209 -2.90 1.71 14.90
CA TYR A 209 -2.76 2.48 16.12
C TYR A 209 -2.19 3.88 15.86
N ARG A 210 -1.22 4.01 14.97
CA ARG A 210 -0.66 5.29 14.53
C ARG A 210 -1.74 6.19 13.89
N LYS A 211 -2.57 5.65 13.00
CA LYS A 211 -3.69 6.40 12.38
C LYS A 211 -4.76 6.81 13.39
N LEU A 212 -5.01 5.99 14.39
CA LEU A 212 -5.90 6.29 15.53
C LEU A 212 -5.27 7.23 16.55
N LYS A 213 -4.01 7.64 16.37
CA LYS A 213 -3.20 8.45 17.32
C LYS A 213 -2.98 7.77 18.67
N HIS A 214 -3.12 6.46 18.76
CA HIS A 214 -2.76 5.65 19.92
C HIS A 214 -1.30 5.17 19.77
N PHE A 215 -0.39 6.13 19.70
CA PHE A 215 1.01 5.90 19.35
C PHE A 215 1.71 4.94 20.30
N ASP A 216 1.43 5.04 21.60
CA ASP A 216 1.94 4.16 22.66
C ASP A 216 1.60 2.70 22.40
N LYS A 217 0.38 2.42 21.92
CA LYS A 217 -0.07 1.07 21.58
C LYS A 217 0.54 0.52 20.28
N GLY A 218 0.94 1.41 19.37
CA GLY A 218 1.57 1.02 18.11
C GLY A 218 3.03 0.60 18.27
N ILE A 219 3.77 1.19 19.20
CA ILE A 219 5.21 0.96 19.42
C ILE A 219 5.55 -0.53 19.59
N PRO A 220 4.91 -1.31 20.47
CA PRO A 220 5.26 -2.71 20.67
C PRO A 220 5.16 -3.59 19.42
N TYR A 221 4.23 -3.29 18.53
CA TYR A 221 4.07 -4.04 17.29
C TYR A 221 5.19 -3.76 16.29
N PHE A 222 5.63 -2.50 16.21
CA PHE A 222 6.81 -2.16 15.41
C PHE A 222 8.10 -2.71 16.01
N GLU A 223 8.24 -2.76 17.34
CA GLU A 223 9.38 -3.38 18.02
C GLU A 223 9.46 -4.88 17.68
N LYS A 224 8.35 -5.63 17.82
CA LYS A 224 8.28 -7.03 17.39
C LYS A 224 8.60 -7.23 15.90
N ALA A 225 8.19 -6.30 15.06
CA ALA A 225 8.52 -6.34 13.64
C ALA A 225 10.03 -6.15 13.41
N LEU A 226 10.68 -5.25 14.17
CA LEU A 226 12.12 -5.00 14.08
C LEU A 226 12.97 -6.11 14.74
N GLU A 227 12.42 -6.87 15.68
CA GLU A 227 13.08 -8.09 16.19
C GLU A 227 13.22 -9.14 15.07
N LYS A 228 12.23 -9.24 14.18
CA LYS A 228 12.26 -10.16 13.02
C LYS A 228 13.11 -9.62 11.87
N GLU A 229 12.96 -8.36 11.54
CA GLU A 229 13.67 -7.67 10.45
C GLU A 229 14.17 -6.30 10.93
N PRO A 230 15.38 -6.21 11.49
CA PRO A 230 15.90 -4.99 12.10
C PRO A 230 16.01 -3.78 11.17
N GLN A 231 16.03 -4.01 9.86
CA GLN A 231 16.15 -2.98 8.82
C GLN A 231 14.88 -2.75 8.03
N ASN A 232 13.74 -3.29 8.47
CA ASN A 232 12.48 -3.10 7.76
C ASN A 232 12.05 -1.63 7.76
N PHE A 233 12.02 -1.02 6.58
CA PHE A 233 11.70 0.40 6.42
C PHE A 233 10.35 0.79 7.01
N TYR A 234 9.30 -0.02 6.80
CA TYR A 234 7.95 0.30 7.30
C TYR A 234 7.87 0.27 8.81
N ALA A 235 8.57 -0.65 9.45
CA ALA A 235 8.64 -0.75 10.90
C ALA A 235 9.48 0.39 11.50
N LEU A 236 10.66 0.69 10.93
CA LEU A 236 11.50 1.83 11.34
C LEU A 236 10.75 3.17 11.21
N PHE A 237 10.07 3.37 10.07
CA PHE A 237 9.28 4.57 9.85
C PHE A 237 8.11 4.67 10.84
N GLY A 238 7.37 3.57 11.02
CA GLY A 238 6.20 3.53 11.90
C GLY A 238 6.55 3.82 13.36
N ILE A 239 7.60 3.19 13.88
CA ILE A 239 8.03 3.38 15.28
C ILE A 239 8.58 4.78 15.52
N ALA A 240 9.37 5.31 14.58
CA ALA A 240 9.88 6.68 14.66
C ALA A 240 8.74 7.71 14.70
N ASP A 241 7.73 7.53 13.86
CA ASP A 241 6.55 8.41 13.81
C ASP A 241 5.70 8.28 15.09
N CYS A 242 5.59 7.07 15.67
CA CYS A 242 4.95 6.86 16.97
C CYS A 242 5.69 7.56 18.09
N TYR A 243 7.03 7.44 18.19
CA TYR A 243 7.82 8.15 19.19
C TYR A 243 7.71 9.68 19.05
N ARG A 244 7.69 10.19 17.81
CA ARG A 244 7.39 11.58 17.55
C ARG A 244 6.00 11.98 18.07
N GLY A 245 4.99 11.11 17.85
CA GLY A 245 3.61 11.32 18.29
C GLY A 245 3.44 11.38 19.81
N VAL A 246 4.24 10.63 20.58
CA VAL A 246 4.27 10.68 22.05
C VAL A 246 5.26 11.72 22.59
N GLY A 247 5.86 12.57 21.74
CA GLY A 247 6.77 13.64 22.13
C GLY A 247 8.21 13.21 22.44
N LYS A 248 8.55 11.93 22.26
CA LYS A 248 9.90 11.39 22.52
C LYS A 248 10.83 11.58 21.30
N GLN A 249 11.19 12.83 21.01
CA GLN A 249 11.95 13.21 19.82
C GLN A 249 13.31 12.50 19.71
N ASN A 250 14.03 12.33 20.84
CA ASN A 250 15.29 11.60 20.89
C ASN A 250 15.15 10.16 20.40
N MET A 251 14.09 9.45 20.82
CA MET A 251 13.81 8.08 20.37
C MET A 251 13.41 8.05 18.87
N SER A 252 12.63 9.02 18.44
CA SER A 252 12.28 9.17 17.02
C SER A 252 13.53 9.29 16.15
N LEU A 253 14.51 10.11 16.55
CA LEU A 253 15.79 10.30 15.85
C LEU A 253 16.62 9.03 15.73
N VAL A 254 16.61 8.15 16.74
CA VAL A 254 17.32 6.86 16.67
C VAL A 254 16.85 6.06 15.47
N TYR A 255 15.55 6.00 15.25
CA TYR A 255 14.97 5.23 14.14
C TYR A 255 15.05 5.97 12.80
N TRP A 256 14.91 7.31 12.77
CA TRP A 256 15.18 8.08 11.56
C TRP A 256 16.61 7.92 11.07
N ASN A 257 17.59 7.93 11.98
CA ASN A 257 18.99 7.73 11.62
C ASN A 257 19.26 6.33 11.06
N LYS A 258 18.63 5.27 11.58
CA LYS A 258 18.72 3.93 11.00
C LYS A 258 18.22 3.87 9.55
N ILE A 259 17.20 4.64 9.21
CA ILE A 259 16.73 4.75 7.82
C ILE A 259 17.78 5.53 6.99
N LEU A 260 18.33 6.62 7.51
CA LEU A 260 19.34 7.42 6.81
C LEU A 260 20.68 6.71 6.64
N GLU A 261 21.00 5.73 7.49
CA GLU A 261 22.14 4.83 7.29
C GLU A 261 21.98 3.95 6.05
N GLN A 262 20.73 3.56 5.72
CA GLN A 262 20.43 2.77 4.53
C GLN A 262 20.25 3.65 3.28
N ASP A 263 19.59 4.79 3.44
CA ASP A 263 19.29 5.75 2.38
C ASP A 263 19.59 7.19 2.86
N PRO A 264 20.86 7.62 2.77
CA PRO A 264 21.30 8.95 3.22
C PRO A 264 20.65 10.11 2.45
N LYS A 265 20.06 9.82 1.29
CA LYS A 265 19.39 10.81 0.43
C LYS A 265 17.86 10.78 0.57
N ASN A 266 17.33 10.17 1.61
CA ASN A 266 15.89 10.17 1.85
C ASN A 266 15.42 11.54 2.33
N LYS A 267 15.00 12.37 1.40
CA LYS A 267 14.53 13.74 1.63
C LYS A 267 13.47 13.82 2.73
N VAL A 268 12.49 12.90 2.72
CA VAL A 268 11.40 12.89 3.70
C VAL A 268 11.92 12.64 5.11
N ILE A 269 12.87 11.73 5.26
CA ILE A 269 13.42 11.38 6.56
C ILE A 269 14.35 12.50 7.06
N LEU A 270 15.15 13.10 6.18
CA LEU A 270 15.97 14.28 6.53
C LEU A 270 15.10 15.41 7.09
N THR A 271 13.99 15.74 6.41
CA THR A 271 13.06 16.78 6.90
C THR A 271 12.44 16.41 8.25
N ARG A 272 12.05 15.15 8.46
CA ARG A 272 11.50 14.69 9.76
C ARG A 272 12.55 14.70 10.89
N ALA A 273 13.79 14.34 10.59
CA ALA A 273 14.88 14.43 11.55
C ALA A 273 15.18 15.92 11.89
N GLY A 274 15.14 16.79 10.88
CA GLY A 274 15.23 18.25 11.09
C GLY A 274 14.12 18.76 12.03
N ASP A 275 12.87 18.34 11.83
CA ASP A 275 11.75 18.67 12.72
C ASP A 275 12.00 18.17 14.16
N ALA A 276 12.53 16.96 14.33
CA ALA A 276 12.82 16.41 15.64
C ALA A 276 13.93 17.21 16.35
N TYR A 277 15.03 17.55 15.65
CA TYR A 277 16.10 18.38 16.22
C TYR A 277 15.58 19.79 16.59
N ARG A 278 14.77 20.41 15.73
CA ARG A 278 14.16 21.72 16.00
C ARG A 278 13.27 21.66 17.24
N ASN A 279 12.45 20.63 17.40
CA ASN A 279 11.59 20.46 18.56
C ASN A 279 12.36 20.17 19.85
N MET A 280 13.59 19.69 19.76
CA MET A 280 14.53 19.54 20.89
C MET A 280 15.33 20.81 21.16
N GLY A 281 15.14 21.90 20.40
CA GLY A 281 15.87 23.15 20.53
C GLY A 281 17.26 23.15 19.88
N ASN A 282 17.67 22.08 19.21
CA ASN A 282 18.94 22.01 18.48
C ASN A 282 18.78 22.60 17.07
N LEU A 283 18.76 23.93 17.00
CA LEU A 283 18.46 24.65 15.75
C LEU A 283 19.57 24.50 14.70
N GLU A 284 20.80 24.31 15.15
CA GLU A 284 21.97 24.12 14.28
C GLU A 284 21.84 22.81 13.47
N LYS A 285 21.65 21.68 14.16
CA LYS A 285 21.42 20.39 13.50
C LYS A 285 20.13 20.38 12.68
N ALA A 286 19.07 20.99 13.18
CA ALA A 286 17.83 21.09 12.43
C ALA A 286 18.05 21.79 11.09
N SER A 287 18.79 22.92 11.07
CA SER A 287 19.12 23.65 9.85
C SER A 287 19.97 22.81 8.89
N GLU A 288 20.97 22.08 9.40
CA GLU A 288 21.78 21.15 8.60
C GLU A 288 20.93 20.10 7.90
N TYR A 289 20.04 19.43 8.63
CA TYR A 289 19.17 18.38 8.08
C TYR A 289 18.19 18.92 7.04
N TYR A 290 17.59 20.09 7.27
CA TYR A 290 16.72 20.74 6.26
C TYR A 290 17.50 21.14 5.01
N GLN A 291 18.73 21.67 5.18
CA GLN A 291 19.58 22.02 4.06
C GLN A 291 19.99 20.78 3.25
N ASN A 292 20.31 19.67 3.93
CA ASN A 292 20.60 18.40 3.26
C ASN A 292 19.40 17.88 2.47
N ALA A 293 18.17 18.04 2.98
CA ALA A 293 16.96 17.71 2.25
C ALA A 293 16.80 18.58 0.99
N LEU A 294 17.04 19.88 1.08
CA LEU A 294 16.94 20.84 -0.04
C LEU A 294 18.04 20.65 -1.09
N ASN A 295 19.21 20.15 -0.70
CA ASN A 295 20.30 19.83 -1.64
C ASN A 295 19.95 18.63 -2.54
N ILE A 296 18.97 17.78 -2.14
CA ILE A 296 18.49 16.67 -2.94
C ILE A 296 17.41 17.14 -3.90
N GLU A 297 16.39 17.79 -3.37
CA GLU A 297 15.26 18.30 -4.14
C GLU A 297 14.49 19.31 -3.29
N PHE A 298 13.80 20.24 -3.95
CA PHE A 298 12.92 21.20 -3.26
C PHE A 298 11.92 20.47 -2.34
N ASP A 299 11.87 20.92 -1.08
CA ASP A 299 10.95 20.41 -0.06
C ASP A 299 10.33 21.59 0.71
N ILE A 300 9.03 21.79 0.53
CA ILE A 300 8.28 22.88 1.17
C ILE A 300 8.37 22.83 2.71
N TYR A 301 8.42 21.62 3.31
CA TYR A 301 8.48 21.46 4.74
C TYR A 301 9.88 21.76 5.29
N ALA A 302 10.93 21.48 4.53
CA ALA A 302 12.28 21.88 4.88
C ALA A 302 12.42 23.42 4.87
N VAL A 303 11.89 24.10 3.86
CA VAL A 303 11.88 25.58 3.81
C VAL A 303 11.05 26.17 4.94
N LEU A 304 9.86 25.59 5.23
CA LEU A 304 9.05 25.96 6.40
C LEU A 304 9.84 25.80 7.71
N GLY A 305 10.56 24.69 7.87
CA GLY A 305 11.40 24.44 9.02
C GLY A 305 12.50 25.50 9.20
N LEU A 306 13.19 25.85 8.12
CA LEU A 306 14.20 26.93 8.12
C LEU A 306 13.62 28.30 8.44
N ALA A 307 12.44 28.63 7.89
CA ALA A 307 11.76 29.89 8.21
C ALA A 307 11.36 29.98 9.70
N VAL A 308 10.91 28.85 10.30
CA VAL A 308 10.63 28.77 11.73
C VAL A 308 11.90 28.97 12.54
N ILE A 309 13.03 28.41 12.12
CA ILE A 309 14.34 28.62 12.78
C ILE A 309 14.75 30.08 12.69
N ALA A 310 14.66 30.71 11.50
CA ALA A 310 14.97 32.13 11.33
C ALA A 310 14.11 33.00 12.26
N ARG A 311 12.81 32.73 12.37
CA ARG A 311 11.91 33.38 13.34
C ARG A 311 12.38 33.21 14.80
N GLN A 312 12.76 32.00 15.21
CA GLN A 312 13.24 31.73 16.56
C GLN A 312 14.56 32.44 16.88
N GLN A 313 15.37 32.76 15.86
CA GLN A 313 16.59 33.54 15.95
C GLN A 313 16.36 35.05 15.90
N GLY A 314 15.10 35.51 15.80
CA GLY A 314 14.76 36.93 15.68
C GLY A 314 14.94 37.52 14.25
N LYS A 315 15.24 36.68 13.25
CA LYS A 315 15.42 37.08 11.86
C LYS A 315 14.04 37.10 11.13
N TYR A 316 13.17 38.00 11.57
CA TYR A 316 11.77 37.99 11.14
C TYR A 316 11.60 38.31 9.65
N ASP A 317 12.37 39.25 9.11
CA ASP A 317 12.28 39.65 7.70
C ASP A 317 12.71 38.51 6.77
N GLU A 318 13.75 37.75 7.13
CA GLU A 318 14.19 36.57 6.41
C GLU A 318 13.10 35.47 6.42
N ALA A 319 12.49 35.24 7.58
CA ALA A 319 11.41 34.27 7.73
C ALA A 319 10.19 34.65 6.88
N VAL A 320 9.79 35.93 6.91
CA VAL A 320 8.67 36.45 6.09
C VAL A 320 8.95 36.30 4.61
N ALA A 321 10.15 36.68 4.14
CA ALA A 321 10.55 36.57 2.75
C ALA A 321 10.49 35.11 2.26
N SER A 322 11.03 34.19 3.03
CA SER A 322 11.00 32.74 2.71
C SER A 322 9.58 32.19 2.65
N LEU A 323 8.73 32.54 3.63
CA LEU A 323 7.33 32.09 3.67
C LEU A 323 6.49 32.70 2.56
N ARG A 324 6.69 33.97 2.20
CA ARG A 324 6.02 34.63 1.07
C ARG A 324 6.42 33.99 -0.27
N SER A 325 7.69 33.64 -0.45
CA SER A 325 8.15 32.89 -1.62
C SER A 325 7.47 31.53 -1.75
N LEU A 326 7.25 30.81 -0.62
CA LEU A 326 6.52 29.54 -0.65
C LEU A 326 5.06 29.69 -1.11
N LEU A 327 4.39 30.80 -0.78
CA LEU A 327 3.02 31.05 -1.22
C LEU A 327 2.90 31.21 -2.74
N GLN A 328 3.97 31.60 -3.45
CA GLN A 328 3.98 31.65 -4.92
C GLN A 328 3.86 30.24 -5.52
N ASN A 329 4.42 29.21 -4.84
CA ASN A 329 4.40 27.83 -5.29
C ASN A 329 3.16 27.06 -4.81
N ASP A 330 2.68 27.36 -3.61
CA ASP A 330 1.51 26.69 -3.00
C ASP A 330 0.60 27.71 -2.27
N PRO A 331 -0.17 28.51 -3.05
CA PRO A 331 -0.98 29.59 -2.49
C PRO A 331 -2.16 29.12 -1.62
N LYS A 332 -2.50 27.82 -1.65
CA LYS A 332 -3.62 27.27 -0.88
C LYS A 332 -3.16 26.56 0.41
N ASN A 333 -1.89 26.55 0.73
CA ASN A 333 -1.37 25.88 1.91
C ASN A 333 -1.57 26.73 3.18
N TYR A 334 -2.62 26.45 3.91
CA TYR A 334 -2.96 27.17 5.13
C TYR A 334 -1.84 27.21 6.18
N ARG A 335 -0.93 26.22 6.19
CA ARG A 335 0.18 26.18 7.15
C ARG A 335 1.15 27.33 6.95
N ILE A 336 1.42 27.71 5.70
CA ILE A 336 2.29 28.84 5.41
C ILE A 336 1.69 30.13 5.97
N TYR A 337 0.38 30.32 5.84
CA TYR A 337 -0.32 31.49 6.38
C TYR A 337 -0.28 31.52 7.91
N ILE A 338 -0.41 30.37 8.58
CA ILE A 338 -0.26 30.29 10.04
C ILE A 338 1.17 30.66 10.45
N GLU A 339 2.20 30.15 9.78
CA GLU A 339 3.58 30.46 10.11
C GLU A 339 3.92 31.95 9.84
N LEU A 340 3.38 32.54 8.75
CA LEU A 340 3.48 33.97 8.48
C LEU A 340 2.82 34.80 9.59
N ALA A 341 1.60 34.47 9.95
CA ALA A 341 0.88 35.18 11.01
C ALA A 341 1.65 35.12 12.35
N GLN A 342 2.17 33.94 12.69
CA GLN A 342 2.99 33.78 13.90
C GLN A 342 4.28 34.59 13.83
N THR A 343 4.92 34.66 12.65
CA THR A 343 6.13 35.47 12.44
C THR A 343 5.85 36.95 12.63
N TYR A 344 4.76 37.45 12.06
CA TYR A 344 4.33 38.84 12.26
C TYR A 344 3.98 39.15 13.73
N LEU A 345 3.30 38.22 14.44
CA LEU A 345 2.99 38.40 15.85
C LEU A 345 4.24 38.48 16.71
N MET A 346 5.24 37.63 16.47
CA MET A 346 6.50 37.68 17.22
C MET A 346 7.32 38.93 16.92
N ASN A 347 7.12 39.53 15.74
CA ASN A 347 7.70 40.83 15.36
C ASN A 347 6.83 42.03 15.79
N ASN A 348 5.83 41.86 16.66
CA ASN A 348 4.89 42.88 17.13
C ASN A 348 4.04 43.52 16.01
N GLN A 349 3.87 42.85 14.89
CA GLN A 349 3.14 43.32 13.71
C GLN A 349 1.74 42.66 13.63
N ARG A 350 0.92 42.90 14.65
CA ARG A 350 -0.43 42.24 14.77
C ARG A 350 -1.33 42.50 13.58
N GLN A 351 -1.28 43.70 13.00
CA GLN A 351 -2.12 44.04 11.86
C GLN A 351 -1.79 43.19 10.64
N GLN A 352 -0.52 43.02 10.31
CA GLN A 352 -0.05 42.15 9.22
C GLN A 352 -0.41 40.68 9.44
N ALA A 353 -0.42 40.21 10.69
CA ALA A 353 -0.86 38.86 11.02
C ALA A 353 -2.35 38.66 10.71
N ILE A 354 -3.20 39.66 10.98
CA ILE A 354 -4.62 39.62 10.60
C ILE A 354 -4.80 39.66 9.10
N GLU A 355 -4.08 40.54 8.41
CA GLU A 355 -4.15 40.70 6.96
C GLU A 355 -3.82 39.41 6.22
N VAL A 356 -2.72 38.74 6.59
CA VAL A 356 -2.32 37.50 5.92
C VAL A 356 -3.31 36.36 6.14
N LEU A 357 -3.92 36.24 7.30
CA LEU A 357 -4.97 35.23 7.54
C LEU A 357 -6.26 35.56 6.81
N THR A 358 -6.57 36.86 6.68
CA THR A 358 -7.72 37.34 5.90
C THR A 358 -7.52 37.10 4.42
N GLU A 359 -6.29 37.28 3.89
CA GLU A 359 -5.90 36.94 2.53
C GLU A 359 -6.28 35.49 2.18
N PHE A 360 -5.97 34.54 3.07
CA PHE A 360 -6.39 33.14 2.88
C PHE A 360 -7.91 32.97 2.85
N GLN A 361 -8.62 33.66 3.77
CA GLN A 361 -10.07 33.56 3.86
C GLN A 361 -10.78 34.11 2.62
N GLN A 362 -10.24 35.17 2.00
CA GLN A 362 -10.76 35.77 0.76
C GLN A 362 -10.70 34.82 -0.45
N MET A 363 -9.88 33.76 -0.40
CA MET A 363 -9.89 32.70 -1.43
C MET A 363 -11.13 31.80 -1.38
N GLY A 364 -12.04 32.01 -0.44
CA GLY A 364 -13.26 31.20 -0.28
C GLY A 364 -13.01 29.81 0.33
N ILE A 365 -11.79 29.51 0.79
CA ILE A 365 -11.42 28.21 1.38
C ILE A 365 -11.76 28.22 2.87
N LYS A 366 -12.70 27.37 3.28
CA LYS A 366 -13.02 27.18 4.70
C LYS A 366 -11.94 26.32 5.37
N ASN A 367 -11.24 26.89 6.36
CA ASN A 367 -10.28 26.17 7.17
C ASN A 367 -10.48 26.52 8.66
N PRO A 368 -10.80 25.53 9.54
CA PRO A 368 -11.06 25.77 10.96
C PRO A 368 -9.88 26.42 11.70
N VAL A 369 -8.65 26.03 11.36
CA VAL A 369 -7.43 26.55 12.01
C VAL A 369 -7.23 28.05 11.73
N ILE A 370 -7.45 28.44 10.48
CA ILE A 370 -7.39 29.87 10.07
C ILE A 370 -8.50 30.67 10.75
N GLN A 371 -9.73 30.13 10.81
CA GLN A 371 -10.85 30.78 11.47
C GLN A 371 -10.61 30.99 12.96
N GLU A 372 -10.10 29.96 13.64
CA GLU A 372 -9.73 30.03 15.06
C GLU A 372 -8.62 31.07 15.31
N ALA A 373 -7.59 31.06 14.45
CA ALA A 373 -6.50 32.02 14.56
C ALA A 373 -6.98 33.48 14.40
N LEU A 374 -7.86 33.73 13.42
CA LEU A 374 -8.47 35.05 13.21
C LEU A 374 -9.37 35.47 14.37
N SER A 375 -10.20 34.57 14.92
CA SER A 375 -11.07 34.90 16.05
C SER A 375 -10.27 35.30 17.29
N LYS A 376 -9.18 34.59 17.59
CA LYS A 376 -8.26 34.93 18.68
C LYS A 376 -7.59 36.29 18.50
N LEU A 377 -7.24 36.65 17.26
CA LEU A 377 -6.59 37.92 16.96
C LEU A 377 -7.55 39.10 16.87
N SER A 378 -8.80 38.89 16.43
CA SER A 378 -9.79 39.96 16.29
C SER A 378 -10.58 40.25 17.58
N GLY A 379 -10.29 39.55 18.68
CA GLY A 379 -10.98 39.76 19.95
C GLY A 379 -12.46 39.35 19.98
N LYS A 380 -12.88 38.55 19.01
CA LYS A 380 -14.23 37.96 18.95
C LYS A 380 -14.15 36.52 19.48
N ALA A 381 -13.81 36.38 20.78
CA ALA A 381 -13.93 35.12 21.51
C ALA A 381 -15.20 35.13 22.35
#